data_abe4f7d2ccd741e0e5c5bbd105e40118
#
_entry.id   abe4f7d2ccd741e0e5c5bbd105e40118
#
_cell.length_a   1.000
_cell.length_b   1.000
_cell.length_c   1.000
_cell.angle_alpha   90.00
_cell.angle_beta   90.00
_cell.angle_gamma   90.00
#
_symmetry.space_group_name_H-M   'P 1'
#
loop_
_entity.id
_entity.type
_entity.pdbx_description
1 polymer ?
#
loop_
_entity_poly.entity_id
_entity_poly.type
_entity_poly.pdbx_seq_one_letter_code
_entity_poly.pdbx_strand_id
1 'polypeptide(L)'
;MKFSANLGFLWSELSLPDAIRAAKAAGFDALECHWPYETPSDAVAHALTETEMSMLGLNTSRGDVTSGENGLSALPGRETEARAAIDEALAYAVAIRAENIHVMAGFASGDAAHKTF
;
A
#
# COMPACT_ATOMS: atom_id res chain seq x y z
N MET A 1 -2.04 12.13 -22.07
CA MET A 1 -1.98 12.23 -20.60
C MET A 1 -2.52 10.92 -20.04
N LYS A 2 -1.91 10.41 -18.97
CA LYS A 2 -2.33 9.17 -18.30
C LYS A 2 -2.75 9.48 -16.86
N PHE A 3 -3.75 8.74 -16.36
CA PHE A 3 -4.28 8.93 -15.02
C PHE A 3 -4.23 7.63 -14.23
N SER A 4 -3.82 7.71 -12.97
CA SER A 4 -3.94 6.61 -12.01
C SER A 4 -5.13 6.85 -11.07
N ALA A 5 -5.76 5.76 -10.63
CA ALA A 5 -6.78 5.78 -9.59
C ALA A 5 -6.17 5.34 -8.27
N ASN A 6 -6.40 6.11 -7.21
CA ASN A 6 -6.03 5.70 -5.86
C ASN A 6 -7.23 4.98 -5.22
N LEU A 7 -7.13 3.66 -5.11
CA LEU A 7 -8.17 2.79 -4.59
C LEU A 7 -8.32 2.85 -3.06
N GLY A 8 -7.45 3.60 -2.38
CA GLY A 8 -7.65 3.96 -0.99
C GLY A 8 -8.74 5.00 -0.78
N PHE A 9 -9.13 5.71 -1.84
CA PHE A 9 -10.17 6.75 -1.82
C PHE A 9 -11.34 6.44 -2.74
N LEU A 10 -11.10 5.81 -3.89
CA LEU A 10 -12.10 5.49 -4.88
C LEU A 10 -12.54 4.04 -4.75
N TRP A 11 -13.85 3.80 -4.84
CA TRP A 11 -14.47 2.48 -4.73
C TRP A 11 -14.10 1.74 -3.43
N SER A 12 -13.94 2.48 -2.34
CA SER A 12 -13.57 1.92 -1.03
C SER A 12 -14.62 0.96 -0.46
N GLU A 13 -15.83 1.00 -0.97
CA GLU A 13 -16.93 0.08 -0.64
C GLU A 13 -16.81 -1.29 -1.31
N LEU A 14 -15.97 -1.42 -2.34
CA LEU A 14 -15.76 -2.66 -3.08
C LEU A 14 -14.56 -3.44 -2.52
N SER A 15 -14.50 -4.75 -2.83
CA SER A 15 -13.27 -5.51 -2.67
C SER A 15 -12.17 -4.92 -3.56
N LEU A 16 -10.91 -5.08 -3.18
CA LEU A 16 -9.80 -4.55 -3.98
C LEU A 16 -9.77 -5.09 -5.42
N PRO A 17 -10.00 -6.40 -5.69
CA PRO A 17 -10.12 -6.89 -7.06
C PRO A 17 -11.27 -6.23 -7.85
N ASP A 18 -12.41 -5.99 -7.22
CA ASP A 18 -13.55 -5.35 -7.87
C ASP A 18 -13.31 -3.85 -8.11
N ALA A 19 -12.62 -3.19 -7.19
CA ALA A 19 -12.18 -1.80 -7.37
C ALA A 19 -11.21 -1.66 -8.56
N ILE A 20 -10.31 -2.62 -8.75
CA ILE A 20 -9.42 -2.69 -9.92
C ILE A 20 -10.24 -2.74 -11.22
N ARG A 21 -11.25 -3.62 -11.28
CA ARG A 21 -12.13 -3.74 -12.45
C ARG A 21 -12.93 -2.47 -12.69
N ALA A 22 -13.43 -1.84 -11.62
CA ALA A 22 -14.17 -0.58 -11.70
C ALA A 22 -13.30 0.56 -12.26
N ALA A 23 -12.05 0.67 -11.80
CA ALA A 23 -11.10 1.66 -12.30
C ALA A 23 -10.79 1.46 -13.79
N LYS A 24 -10.63 0.20 -14.24
CA LYS A 24 -10.47 -0.13 -15.65
C LYS A 24 -11.68 0.30 -16.47
N ALA A 25 -12.88 -0.01 -15.99
CA ALA A 25 -14.13 0.37 -16.66
C ALA A 25 -14.32 1.89 -16.74
N ALA A 26 -13.81 2.63 -15.75
CA ALA A 26 -13.83 4.09 -15.72
C ALA A 26 -12.75 4.74 -16.61
N GLY A 27 -11.85 3.97 -17.21
CA GLY A 27 -10.85 4.46 -18.16
C GLY A 27 -9.53 4.92 -17.54
N PHE A 28 -9.23 4.54 -16.31
CA PHE A 28 -7.91 4.82 -15.71
C PHE A 28 -6.82 3.94 -16.36
N ASP A 29 -5.60 4.46 -16.37
CA ASP A 29 -4.43 3.81 -16.99
C ASP A 29 -3.63 2.97 -16.01
N ALA A 30 -3.65 3.32 -14.72
CA ALA A 30 -2.91 2.66 -13.66
C ALA A 30 -3.60 2.84 -12.31
N LEU A 31 -3.06 2.20 -11.27
CA LEU A 31 -3.68 2.12 -9.95
C LEU A 31 -2.65 2.37 -8.84
N GLU A 32 -3.16 2.85 -7.71
CA GLU A 32 -2.48 2.83 -6.42
C GLU A 32 -3.44 2.27 -5.37
N CYS A 33 -2.93 1.59 -4.36
CA CYS A 33 -3.72 1.18 -3.20
C CYS A 33 -2.99 1.53 -1.91
N HIS A 34 -3.70 1.51 -0.79
CA HIS A 34 -3.08 1.83 0.50
C HIS A 34 -2.56 0.56 1.20
N TRP A 35 -3.44 -0.20 1.82
CA TRP A 35 -3.09 -1.35 2.68
C TRP A 35 -3.83 -2.60 2.20
N PRO A 36 -3.27 -3.35 1.24
CA PRO A 36 -3.97 -4.46 0.59
C PRO A 36 -3.90 -5.78 1.36
N TYR A 37 -3.29 -5.81 2.52
CA TYR A 37 -2.83 -7.03 3.21
C TYR A 37 -3.93 -8.00 3.64
N GLU A 38 -5.16 -7.52 3.81
CA GLU A 38 -6.32 -8.38 4.11
C GLU A 38 -6.84 -9.13 2.88
N THR A 39 -6.48 -8.68 1.68
CA THR A 39 -6.85 -9.33 0.42
C THR A 39 -5.72 -10.27 -0.02
N PRO A 40 -6.01 -11.53 -0.35
CA PRO A 40 -4.98 -12.43 -0.88
C PRO A 40 -4.31 -11.84 -2.12
N SER A 41 -2.98 -11.86 -2.14
CA SER A 41 -2.21 -11.24 -3.23
C SER A 41 -2.45 -11.88 -4.59
N ASP A 42 -2.77 -13.18 -4.63
CA ASP A 42 -3.14 -13.87 -5.87
C ASP A 42 -4.43 -13.35 -6.48
N ALA A 43 -5.42 -12.99 -5.66
CA ALA A 43 -6.68 -12.39 -6.13
C ALA A 43 -6.43 -11.00 -6.76
N VAL A 44 -5.56 -10.20 -6.15
CA VAL A 44 -5.17 -8.88 -6.70
C VAL A 44 -4.35 -9.06 -7.98
N ALA A 45 -3.36 -9.95 -7.98
CA ALA A 45 -2.55 -10.24 -9.16
C ALA A 45 -3.42 -10.72 -10.34
N HIS A 46 -4.43 -11.56 -10.08
CA HIS A 46 -5.37 -12.02 -11.09
C HIS A 46 -6.17 -10.85 -11.69
N ALA A 47 -6.72 -9.98 -10.86
CA ALA A 47 -7.47 -8.81 -11.32
C ALA A 47 -6.60 -7.84 -12.14
N LEU A 48 -5.36 -7.63 -11.75
CA LEU A 48 -4.40 -6.80 -12.50
C LEU A 48 -4.08 -7.41 -13.87
N THR A 49 -3.87 -8.72 -13.94
CA THR A 49 -3.63 -9.44 -15.20
C THR A 49 -4.85 -9.39 -16.11
N GLU A 50 -6.04 -9.66 -15.57
CA GLU A 50 -7.32 -9.64 -16.30
C GLU A 50 -7.60 -8.26 -16.92
N THR A 51 -7.32 -7.19 -16.19
CA THR A 51 -7.57 -5.81 -16.62
C THR A 51 -6.40 -5.19 -17.41
N GLU A 52 -5.26 -5.85 -17.45
CA GLU A 52 -4.01 -5.32 -18.03
C GLU A 52 -3.61 -3.98 -17.39
N MET A 53 -3.82 -3.83 -16.07
CA MET A 53 -3.47 -2.64 -15.32
C MET A 53 -2.26 -2.87 -14.44
N SER A 54 -1.49 -1.81 -14.19
CA SER A 54 -0.33 -1.82 -13.29
C SER A 54 -0.70 -1.20 -11.94
N MET A 55 -0.19 -1.80 -10.86
CA MET A 55 -0.21 -1.21 -9.52
C MET A 55 1.06 -0.37 -9.34
N LEU A 56 0.91 0.93 -9.25
CA LEU A 56 2.04 1.85 -9.11
C LEU A 56 2.61 1.88 -7.70
N GLY A 57 1.77 1.67 -6.69
CA GLY A 57 2.25 1.72 -5.32
C GLY A 57 1.29 1.17 -4.29
N LEU A 58 1.86 0.81 -3.14
CA LEU A 58 1.16 0.46 -1.92
C LEU A 58 1.93 0.99 -0.70
N ASN A 59 1.29 1.00 0.46
CA ASN A 59 1.88 1.52 1.69
C ASN A 59 2.30 0.38 2.63
N THR A 60 3.33 0.61 3.44
CA THR A 60 3.61 -0.25 4.60
C THR A 60 2.48 -0.16 5.63
N SER A 61 2.30 -1.20 6.43
CA SER A 61 1.31 -1.22 7.52
C SER A 61 1.50 -0.05 8.48
N ARG A 62 0.37 0.45 9.03
CA ARG A 62 0.36 1.67 9.86
C ARG A 62 0.76 1.47 11.31
N GLY A 63 0.76 0.24 11.81
CA GLY A 63 0.85 -0.04 13.23
C GLY A 63 -0.53 -0.09 13.89
N ASP A 64 -0.62 0.26 15.16
CA ASP A 64 -1.88 0.29 15.91
C ASP A 64 -2.67 1.57 15.61
N VAL A 65 -3.58 1.48 14.66
CA VAL A 65 -4.42 2.60 14.22
C VAL A 65 -5.35 3.07 15.35
N THR A 66 -5.78 2.18 16.23
CA THR A 66 -6.67 2.54 17.35
C THR A 66 -5.97 3.40 18.39
N SER A 67 -4.64 3.28 18.53
CA SER A 67 -3.83 4.18 19.36
C SER A 67 -3.29 5.39 18.60
N GLY A 68 -3.73 5.60 17.37
CA GLY A 68 -3.38 6.77 16.57
C GLY A 68 -2.10 6.62 15.74
N GLU A 69 -1.53 5.43 15.63
CA GLU A 69 -0.35 5.20 14.78
C GLU A 69 -0.70 5.30 13.29
N ASN A 70 0.24 5.83 12.53
CA ASN A 70 0.09 5.95 11.07
C ASN A 70 1.46 5.83 10.39
N GLY A 71 2.13 4.72 10.64
CA GLY A 71 3.49 4.40 10.22
C GLY A 71 4.41 4.18 11.40
N LEU A 72 5.51 3.45 11.20
CA LEU A 72 6.39 3.01 12.28
C LEU A 72 7.87 3.34 12.01
N SER A 73 8.22 3.67 10.77
CA SER A 73 9.62 3.62 10.32
C SER A 73 10.51 4.72 10.91
N ALA A 74 9.94 5.80 11.44
CA ALA A 74 10.69 6.85 12.13
C ALA A 74 10.54 6.79 13.67
N LEU A 75 9.86 5.77 14.22
CA LEU A 75 9.62 5.67 15.66
C LEU A 75 10.78 4.93 16.34
N PRO A 76 11.60 5.63 17.18
CA PRO A 76 12.67 4.99 17.94
C PRO A 76 12.11 3.88 18.85
N GLY A 77 12.78 2.72 18.85
CA GLY A 77 12.36 1.56 19.64
C GLY A 77 11.33 0.66 18.94
N ARG A 78 10.87 1.02 17.75
CA ARG A 78 9.90 0.24 16.96
C ARG A 78 10.51 -0.36 15.68
N GLU A 79 11.85 -0.42 15.61
CA GLU A 79 12.58 -0.82 14.40
C GLU A 79 12.26 -2.24 13.96
N THR A 80 12.05 -3.17 14.90
CA THR A 80 11.69 -4.56 14.58
C THR A 80 10.32 -4.64 13.91
N GLU A 81 9.33 -3.91 14.43
CA GLU A 81 7.99 -3.85 13.87
C GLU A 81 7.98 -3.14 12.52
N ALA A 82 8.73 -2.05 12.40
CA ALA A 82 8.88 -1.32 11.13
C ALA A 82 9.49 -2.21 10.04
N ARG A 83 10.51 -2.99 10.39
CA ARG A 83 11.14 -3.95 9.48
C ARG A 83 10.14 -5.02 9.02
N ALA A 84 9.37 -5.58 9.96
CA ALA A 84 8.34 -6.57 9.63
C ALA A 84 7.28 -5.99 8.68
N ALA A 85 6.86 -4.73 8.88
CA ALA A 85 5.92 -4.05 7.99
C ALA A 85 6.51 -3.82 6.59
N ILE A 86 7.80 -3.53 6.48
CA ILE A 86 8.49 -3.40 5.20
C ILE A 86 8.60 -4.76 4.51
N ASP A 87 8.95 -5.82 5.23
CA ASP A 87 9.05 -7.18 4.67
C ASP A 87 7.69 -7.67 4.15
N GLU A 88 6.61 -7.40 4.89
CA GLU A 88 5.23 -7.69 4.45
C GLU A 88 4.90 -6.95 3.15
N ALA A 89 5.20 -5.66 3.11
CA ALA A 89 4.94 -4.84 1.93
C ALA A 89 5.75 -5.30 0.72
N LEU A 90 7.02 -5.66 0.91
CA LEU A 90 7.88 -6.21 -0.14
C LEU A 90 7.35 -7.52 -0.70
N ALA A 91 6.97 -8.46 0.17
CA ALA A 91 6.41 -9.74 -0.27
C ALA A 91 5.12 -9.55 -1.09
N TYR A 92 4.24 -8.67 -0.62
CA TYR A 92 3.00 -8.35 -1.33
C TYR A 92 3.26 -7.65 -2.66
N ALA A 93 4.12 -6.64 -2.67
CA ALA A 93 4.49 -5.88 -3.87
C ALA A 93 5.09 -6.78 -4.95
N VAL A 94 5.97 -7.71 -4.57
CA VAL A 94 6.54 -8.68 -5.51
C VAL A 94 5.45 -9.57 -6.11
N ALA A 95 4.53 -10.07 -5.27
CA ALA A 95 3.45 -10.94 -5.72
C ALA A 95 2.51 -10.28 -6.74
N ILE A 96 2.24 -8.98 -6.60
CA ILE A 96 1.36 -8.22 -7.51
C ILE A 96 2.13 -7.38 -8.54
N ARG A 97 3.46 -7.44 -8.53
CA ARG A 97 4.35 -6.62 -9.38
C ARG A 97 4.11 -5.11 -9.24
N ALA A 98 3.90 -4.64 -8.01
CA ALA A 98 3.80 -3.21 -7.73
C ALA A 98 5.16 -2.53 -7.99
N GLU A 99 5.12 -1.30 -8.48
CA GLU A 99 6.34 -0.57 -8.87
C GLU A 99 7.03 0.09 -7.68
N ASN A 100 6.27 0.52 -6.67
CA ASN A 100 6.79 1.28 -5.54
C ASN A 100 6.13 0.86 -4.22
N ILE A 101 6.84 1.11 -3.12
CA ILE A 101 6.32 1.00 -1.76
C ILE A 101 6.50 2.34 -1.06
N HIS A 102 5.43 2.88 -0.52
CA HIS A 102 5.48 4.03 0.36
C HIS A 102 5.76 3.55 1.79
N VAL A 103 6.97 3.79 2.26
CA VAL A 103 7.38 3.48 3.64
C VAL A 103 6.86 4.59 4.56
N MET A 104 5.89 4.25 5.40
CA MET A 104 5.22 5.21 6.27
C MET A 104 6.05 5.49 7.53
N ALA A 105 6.47 6.75 7.67
CA ALA A 105 7.33 7.19 8.77
C ALA A 105 6.64 7.12 10.15
N GLY A 106 5.40 7.57 10.22
CA GLY A 106 4.68 7.70 11.48
C GLY A 106 4.86 9.08 12.12
N PHE A 107 4.32 9.25 13.31
CA PHE A 107 4.35 10.51 14.04
C PHE A 107 5.53 10.52 15.03
N ALA A 108 6.66 11.00 14.57
CA ALA A 108 7.86 11.20 15.39
C ALA A 108 8.59 12.48 14.91
N SER A 109 9.40 13.07 15.78
CA SER A 109 10.12 14.31 15.49
C SER A 109 11.50 14.32 16.14
N GLY A 110 12.35 15.24 15.69
CA GLY A 110 13.69 15.45 16.23
C GLY A 110 14.74 14.49 15.65
N ASP A 111 15.97 14.63 16.16
CA ASP A 111 17.13 13.91 15.64
C ASP A 111 17.01 12.39 15.77
N ALA A 112 16.39 11.89 16.84
CA ALA A 112 16.21 10.45 17.04
C ALA A 112 15.31 9.85 15.96
N ALA A 113 14.20 10.52 15.65
CA ALA A 113 13.28 10.09 14.57
C ALA A 113 13.99 10.12 13.21
N HIS A 114 14.75 11.19 12.94
CA HIS A 114 15.50 11.33 11.68
C HIS A 114 16.57 10.24 11.51
N LYS A 115 17.25 9.86 12.57
CA LYS A 115 18.25 8.78 12.52
C LYS A 115 17.62 7.39 12.42
N THR A 116 16.41 7.19 12.96
CA THR A 116 15.69 5.91 12.92
C THR A 116 15.13 5.63 11.52
N PHE A 117 14.60 6.65 10.88
CA PHE A 117 14.04 6.55 9.51
C PHE A 117 15.16 6.36 8.46
#